data_444152a5a3d6befd2ea63551fbbc38cb
#
_entry.id   444152a5a3d6befd2ea63551fbbc38cb
#
_cell.length_a   1.000
_cell.length_b   1.000
_cell.length_c   1.000
_cell.angle_alpha   90.00
_cell.angle_beta   90.00
_cell.angle_gamma   90.00
#
_symmetry.space_group_name_H-M   'P 1'
#
loop_
_entity.id
_entity.type
_entity.pdbx_description
1 polymer ?
#
loop_
_entity_poly.entity_id
_entity_poly.type
_entity_poly.pdbx_seq_one_letter_code
_entity_poly.pdbx_strand_id
1 'polypeptide(L)'
;RTKTDWADQASTELSLDDCSTQRKLSEVGRLEATQIGNSLRNHEVPIGSVISSEYCRAIDTAQLSFGEHKTNKALNFLPCEVCTESDNATYRKRLLPLLSQSVDQGNNLVLVGHDDPFEAVTGIYPEPMGVLFIIKPKGSKDFNILGSIHPQDLIKLQSNGGTKQ
;
A
#
# COMPACT_ATOMS: atom_id res chain seq x y z
N ARG A 1 -7.23 -7.66 0.53
CA ARG A 1 -7.01 -8.82 1.44
C ARG A 1 -6.26 -9.91 0.71
N THR A 2 -5.38 -10.61 1.41
CA THR A 2 -4.64 -11.77 0.89
C THR A 2 -5.35 -13.06 1.25
N LYS A 3 -4.92 -14.17 0.61
CA LYS A 3 -5.30 -15.52 1.04
C LYS A 3 -4.69 -15.79 2.42
N THR A 4 -5.49 -16.29 3.35
CA THR A 4 -5.07 -16.54 4.73
C THR A 4 -4.46 -17.92 4.96
N ASP A 5 -4.66 -18.82 4.01
CA ASP A 5 -4.21 -20.22 4.02
C ASP A 5 -2.81 -20.43 3.41
N TRP A 6 -2.16 -19.33 3.03
CA TRP A 6 -0.88 -19.36 2.36
C TRP A 6 0.10 -18.37 2.98
N ALA A 7 1.25 -18.84 3.43
CA ALA A 7 2.39 -18.01 3.84
C ALA A 7 3.29 -17.70 2.64
N ASP A 8 3.97 -16.54 2.67
CA ASP A 8 5.02 -16.27 1.70
C ASP A 8 6.17 -17.26 1.89
N GLN A 9 6.54 -17.94 0.82
CA GLN A 9 7.67 -18.85 0.77
C GLN A 9 8.86 -18.22 0.01
N ALA A 10 8.73 -16.95 -0.37
CA ALA A 10 9.81 -16.23 -1.03
C ALA A 10 10.99 -16.09 -0.07
N SER A 11 11.97 -16.96 -0.22
CA SER A 11 13.28 -16.79 0.42
C SER A 11 14.02 -15.63 -0.26
N THR A 12 15.07 -15.13 0.40
CA THR A 12 15.99 -14.13 -0.19
C THR A 12 16.68 -14.61 -1.47
N GLU A 13 16.59 -15.90 -1.77
CA GLU A 13 17.20 -16.57 -2.93
C GLU A 13 16.22 -16.73 -4.10
N LEU A 14 14.90 -16.54 -3.87
CA LEU A 14 13.87 -16.67 -4.91
C LEU A 14 13.61 -15.31 -5.55
N SER A 15 13.49 -15.33 -6.86
CA SER A 15 13.09 -14.12 -7.60
C SER A 15 11.68 -13.69 -7.21
N LEU A 16 11.50 -12.39 -6.92
CA LEU A 16 10.17 -11.81 -6.70
C LEU A 16 9.29 -11.82 -7.95
N ASP A 17 9.87 -12.10 -9.11
CA ASP A 17 9.12 -12.28 -10.37
C ASP A 17 8.29 -13.56 -10.38
N ASP A 18 8.66 -14.56 -9.56
CA ASP A 18 7.88 -15.79 -9.40
C ASP A 18 6.77 -15.62 -8.35
N CYS A 19 5.59 -15.29 -8.84
CA CYS A 19 4.41 -15.16 -7.97
C CYS A 19 3.90 -16.50 -7.40
N SER A 20 4.41 -17.65 -7.86
CA SER A 20 3.94 -18.96 -7.37
C SER A 20 4.33 -19.20 -5.91
N THR A 21 5.43 -18.62 -5.47
CA THR A 21 5.98 -18.75 -4.12
C THR A 21 5.46 -17.66 -3.15
N GLN A 22 4.63 -16.75 -3.64
CA GLN A 22 4.18 -15.61 -2.87
C GLN A 22 2.71 -15.72 -2.45
N ARG A 23 2.39 -15.16 -1.30
CA ARG A 23 1.02 -14.97 -0.85
C ARG A 23 0.29 -13.99 -1.79
N LYS A 24 -0.79 -14.46 -2.40
CA LYS A 24 -1.55 -13.71 -3.42
C LYS A 24 -2.77 -13.02 -2.82
N LEU A 25 -3.33 -12.06 -3.55
CA LEU A 25 -4.65 -11.53 -3.23
C LEU A 25 -5.71 -12.64 -3.29
N SER A 26 -6.65 -12.59 -2.36
CA SER A 26 -7.90 -13.36 -2.45
C SER A 26 -8.82 -12.72 -3.50
N GLU A 27 -9.87 -13.44 -3.91
CA GLU A 27 -10.91 -12.87 -4.79
C GLU A 27 -11.53 -11.60 -4.17
N VAL A 28 -11.82 -11.64 -2.88
CA VAL A 28 -12.31 -10.48 -2.14
C VAL A 28 -11.29 -9.34 -2.18
N GLY A 29 -9.99 -9.62 -2.00
CA GLY A 29 -8.94 -8.61 -2.06
C GLY A 29 -8.79 -7.98 -3.44
N ARG A 30 -8.96 -8.74 -4.51
CA ARG A 30 -8.97 -8.23 -5.89
C ARG A 30 -10.15 -7.29 -6.14
N LEU A 31 -11.33 -7.69 -5.65
CA LEU A 31 -12.53 -6.85 -5.74
C LEU A 31 -12.36 -5.54 -4.94
N GLU A 32 -11.89 -5.63 -3.70
CA GLU A 32 -11.64 -4.46 -2.86
C GLU A 32 -10.63 -3.50 -3.50
N ALA A 33 -9.53 -4.01 -4.07
CA ALA A 33 -8.54 -3.18 -4.77
C ALA A 33 -9.20 -2.40 -5.93
N THR A 34 -10.00 -3.08 -6.74
CA THR A 34 -10.75 -2.43 -7.83
C THR A 34 -11.72 -1.37 -7.30
N GLN A 35 -12.43 -1.66 -6.22
CA GLN A 35 -13.40 -0.74 -5.61
C GLN A 35 -12.71 0.49 -5.00
N ILE A 36 -11.55 0.34 -4.36
CA ILE A 36 -10.74 1.45 -3.86
C ILE A 36 -10.39 2.40 -5.02
N GLY A 37 -9.85 1.88 -6.10
CA GLY A 37 -9.49 2.68 -7.26
C GLY A 37 -10.69 3.41 -7.89
N ASN A 38 -11.83 2.73 -8.02
CA ASN A 38 -13.06 3.32 -8.53
C ASN A 38 -13.55 4.44 -7.61
N SER A 39 -13.51 4.23 -6.29
CA SER A 39 -13.93 5.23 -5.33
C SER A 39 -13.10 6.49 -5.40
N LEU A 40 -11.78 6.36 -5.43
CA LEU A 40 -10.88 7.52 -5.53
C LEU A 40 -11.10 8.29 -6.84
N ARG A 41 -11.32 7.60 -7.97
CA ARG A 41 -11.65 8.24 -9.25
C ARG A 41 -13.01 8.97 -9.20
N ASN A 42 -14.02 8.34 -8.66
CA ASN A 42 -15.37 8.94 -8.56
C ASN A 42 -15.42 10.18 -7.66
N HIS A 43 -14.49 10.27 -6.69
CA HIS A 43 -14.31 11.44 -5.84
C HIS A 43 -13.26 12.42 -6.38
N GLU A 44 -12.83 12.23 -7.62
CA GLU A 44 -11.87 13.10 -8.31
C GLU A 44 -10.57 13.35 -7.52
N VAL A 45 -10.13 12.31 -6.75
CA VAL A 45 -8.85 12.40 -6.02
C VAL A 45 -7.71 12.42 -7.03
N PRO A 46 -6.94 13.50 -7.11
CA PRO A 46 -5.89 13.62 -8.10
C PRO A 46 -4.70 12.69 -7.76
N ILE A 47 -4.43 11.71 -8.63
CA ILE A 47 -3.31 10.79 -8.49
C ILE A 47 -2.24 11.14 -9.53
N GLY A 48 -1.07 11.57 -9.08
CA GLY A 48 0.06 11.91 -9.97
C GLY A 48 0.94 10.71 -10.28
N SER A 49 1.22 9.87 -9.29
CA SER A 49 2.02 8.66 -9.48
C SER A 49 1.67 7.58 -8.47
N VAL A 50 1.94 6.34 -8.85
CA VAL A 50 1.72 5.16 -8.03
C VAL A 50 3.00 4.35 -7.96
N ILE A 51 3.44 3.99 -6.75
CA ILE A 51 4.61 3.15 -6.51
C ILE A 51 4.18 1.98 -5.64
N SER A 52 4.49 0.76 -6.07
CA SER A 52 4.23 -0.44 -5.30
C SER A 52 5.52 -1.14 -4.83
N SER A 53 5.38 -1.97 -3.82
CA SER A 53 6.37 -3.02 -3.55
C SER A 53 6.49 -3.96 -4.76
N GLU A 54 7.63 -4.65 -4.87
CA GLU A 54 7.89 -5.65 -5.91
C GLU A 54 7.18 -6.99 -5.66
N TYR A 55 6.49 -7.15 -4.53
CA TYR A 55 5.69 -8.34 -4.25
C TYR A 55 4.42 -8.37 -5.09
N CYS A 56 4.11 -9.54 -5.64
CA CYS A 56 3.00 -9.72 -6.58
C CYS A 56 1.66 -9.21 -6.06
N ARG A 57 1.35 -9.39 -4.77
CA ARG A 57 0.10 -8.87 -4.17
C ARG A 57 0.04 -7.33 -4.15
N ALA A 58 1.18 -6.66 -4.00
CA ALA A 58 1.23 -5.20 -4.04
C ALA A 58 1.13 -4.68 -5.47
N ILE A 59 1.79 -5.34 -6.42
CA ILE A 59 1.69 -5.10 -7.86
C ILE A 59 0.24 -5.27 -8.31
N ASP A 60 -0.39 -6.39 -7.97
CA ASP A 60 -1.81 -6.67 -8.29
C ASP A 60 -2.74 -5.60 -7.70
N THR A 61 -2.50 -5.18 -6.45
CA THR A 61 -3.29 -4.12 -5.82
C THR A 61 -3.14 -2.80 -6.57
N ALA A 62 -1.90 -2.39 -6.89
CA ALA A 62 -1.63 -1.16 -7.62
C ALA A 62 -2.27 -1.21 -9.02
N GLN A 63 -2.09 -2.32 -9.75
CA GLN A 63 -2.65 -2.52 -11.09
C GLN A 63 -4.18 -2.47 -11.09
N LEU A 64 -4.83 -3.15 -10.15
CA LEU A 64 -6.30 -3.21 -10.07
C LEU A 64 -6.91 -1.86 -9.63
N SER A 65 -6.24 -1.14 -8.74
CA SER A 65 -6.74 0.13 -8.23
C SER A 65 -6.45 1.30 -9.18
N PHE A 66 -5.25 1.36 -9.73
CA PHE A 66 -4.74 2.56 -10.39
C PHE A 66 -4.28 2.34 -11.84
N GLY A 67 -4.02 1.10 -12.26
CA GLY A 67 -3.46 0.76 -13.57
C GLY A 67 -1.95 0.97 -13.61
N GLU A 68 -1.48 2.00 -14.30
CA GLU A 68 -0.04 2.26 -14.44
C GLU A 68 0.62 2.58 -13.09
N HIS A 69 1.73 1.90 -12.81
CA HIS A 69 2.51 2.08 -11.59
C HIS A 69 3.98 1.71 -11.82
N LYS A 70 4.82 2.10 -10.87
CA LYS A 70 6.24 1.70 -10.79
C LYS A 70 6.45 0.85 -9.55
N THR A 71 7.47 -0.01 -9.56
CA THR A 71 7.88 -0.76 -8.37
C THR A 71 9.06 -0.10 -7.68
N ASN A 72 9.16 -0.28 -6.35
CA ASN A 72 10.30 0.18 -5.57
C ASN A 72 10.56 -0.79 -4.40
N LYS A 73 11.76 -1.36 -4.37
CA LYS A 73 12.21 -2.27 -3.30
C LYS A 73 12.20 -1.68 -1.89
N ALA A 74 12.15 -0.36 -1.76
CA ALA A 74 12.04 0.28 -0.46
C ALA A 74 10.71 -0.03 0.25
N LEU A 75 9.69 -0.44 -0.51
CA LEU A 75 8.37 -0.87 -0.01
C LEU A 75 8.30 -2.38 0.29
N ASN A 76 9.33 -3.15 -0.06
CA ASN A 76 9.34 -4.59 0.19
C ASN A 76 9.46 -4.89 1.68
N PHE A 77 8.74 -5.91 2.14
CA PHE A 77 9.02 -6.45 3.46
C PHE A 77 10.25 -7.37 3.44
N LEU A 78 10.84 -7.58 4.61
CA LEU A 78 11.92 -8.54 4.81
C LEU A 78 11.30 -9.89 5.18
N PRO A 79 11.91 -11.02 4.78
CA PRO A 79 11.42 -12.34 5.15
C PRO A 79 11.78 -12.65 6.61
N CYS A 80 11.07 -12.05 7.55
CA CYS A 80 11.21 -12.31 8.98
C CYS A 80 9.85 -12.71 9.56
N GLU A 81 9.82 -13.81 10.33
CA GLU A 81 8.61 -14.16 11.12
C GLU A 81 8.44 -13.22 12.31
N VAL A 82 9.56 -12.86 12.94
CA VAL A 82 9.63 -11.86 13.99
C VAL A 82 10.75 -10.91 13.63
N CYS A 83 10.40 -9.72 13.17
CA CYS A 83 11.40 -8.73 12.77
C CYS A 83 12.17 -8.20 13.99
N THR A 84 13.48 -8.15 13.86
CA THR A 84 14.39 -7.60 14.86
C THR A 84 14.43 -6.07 14.80
N GLU A 85 15.05 -5.42 15.82
CA GLU A 85 15.27 -3.97 15.76
C GLU A 85 16.19 -3.56 14.58
N SER A 86 17.09 -4.44 14.15
CA SER A 86 17.91 -4.22 12.95
C SER A 86 17.07 -4.21 11.68
N ASP A 87 16.07 -5.10 11.59
CA ASP A 87 15.12 -5.13 10.48
C ASP A 87 14.26 -3.87 10.46
N ASN A 88 13.76 -3.46 11.62
CA ASN A 88 13.00 -2.23 11.79
C ASN A 88 13.82 -0.99 11.41
N ALA A 89 15.10 -0.94 11.77
CA ALA A 89 16.00 0.13 11.34
C ALA A 89 16.20 0.14 9.82
N THR A 90 16.24 -1.03 9.20
CA THR A 90 16.31 -1.17 7.74
C THR A 90 15.04 -0.67 7.06
N TYR A 91 13.86 -0.99 7.60
CA TYR A 91 12.59 -0.46 7.12
C TYR A 91 12.54 1.06 7.22
N ARG A 92 12.88 1.62 8.38
CA ARG A 92 12.92 3.08 8.57
C ARG A 92 13.85 3.77 7.57
N LYS A 93 15.04 3.21 7.36
CA LYS A 93 16.00 3.76 6.40
C LYS A 93 15.46 3.79 4.95
N ARG A 94 14.70 2.75 4.57
CA ARG A 94 14.16 2.59 3.20
C ARG A 94 12.89 3.40 2.98
N LEU A 95 11.93 3.32 3.89
CA LEU A 95 10.58 3.84 3.69
C LEU A 95 10.45 5.32 4.07
N LEU A 96 11.15 5.79 5.10
CA LEU A 96 11.05 7.17 5.56
C LEU A 96 11.31 8.21 4.45
N PRO A 97 12.29 8.05 3.56
CA PRO A 97 12.48 8.98 2.43
C PRO A 97 11.26 9.05 1.49
N LEU A 98 10.57 7.92 1.26
CA LEU A 98 9.37 7.89 0.43
C LEU A 98 8.18 8.60 1.09
N LEU A 99 7.99 8.42 2.40
CA LEU A 99 6.90 9.06 3.15
C LEU A 99 7.11 10.57 3.34
N SER A 100 8.35 11.03 3.29
CA SER A 100 8.70 12.44 3.52
C SER A 100 9.05 13.23 2.26
N GLN A 101 9.03 12.58 1.08
CA GLN A 101 9.35 13.27 -0.19
C GLN A 101 8.26 14.26 -0.57
N SER A 102 8.67 15.33 -1.22
CA SER A 102 7.74 16.29 -1.82
C SER A 102 6.94 15.63 -2.96
N VAL A 103 5.68 15.95 -3.02
CA VAL A 103 4.77 15.53 -4.09
C VAL A 103 4.42 16.74 -4.94
N ASP A 104 4.23 16.56 -6.25
CA ASP A 104 3.83 17.62 -7.15
C ASP A 104 2.56 18.30 -6.67
N GLN A 105 2.53 19.62 -6.74
CA GLN A 105 1.40 20.40 -6.26
C GLN A 105 0.10 20.00 -6.99
N GLY A 106 -0.93 19.77 -6.21
CA GLY A 106 -2.24 19.36 -6.71
C GLY A 106 -2.39 17.87 -6.99
N ASN A 107 -1.35 17.06 -6.75
CA ASN A 107 -1.39 15.62 -6.93
C ASN A 107 -1.11 14.85 -5.62
N ASN A 108 -1.44 13.57 -5.64
CA ASN A 108 -1.06 12.62 -4.61
C ASN A 108 -0.09 11.59 -5.17
N LEU A 109 0.89 11.19 -4.36
CA LEU A 109 1.68 10.00 -4.56
C LEU A 109 1.02 8.85 -3.79
N VAL A 110 0.72 7.76 -4.48
CA VAL A 110 0.21 6.55 -3.85
C VAL A 110 1.36 5.56 -3.64
N LEU A 111 1.49 5.07 -2.42
CA LEU A 111 2.43 4.01 -2.06
C LEU A 111 1.65 2.76 -1.67
N VAL A 112 1.91 1.64 -2.35
CA VAL A 112 1.27 0.35 -2.07
C VAL A 112 2.32 -0.59 -1.49
N GLY A 113 2.22 -0.86 -0.20
CA GLY A 113 3.23 -1.62 0.55
C GLY A 113 2.63 -2.66 1.47
N HIS A 114 3.30 -2.89 2.59
CA HIS A 114 3.03 -3.93 3.57
C HIS A 114 2.95 -3.36 4.98
N ASP A 115 2.42 -4.14 5.88
CA ASP A 115 2.22 -3.86 7.30
C ASP A 115 3.53 -3.58 8.06
N ASP A 116 4.45 -4.55 8.10
CA ASP A 116 5.69 -4.43 8.89
C ASP A 116 6.52 -3.19 8.55
N PRO A 117 6.81 -2.86 7.26
CA PRO A 117 7.53 -1.63 6.93
C PRO A 117 6.81 -0.36 7.41
N PHE A 118 5.48 -0.34 7.31
CA PHE A 118 4.70 0.80 7.74
C PHE A 118 4.71 0.94 9.27
N GLU A 119 4.48 -0.16 9.99
CA GLU A 119 4.54 -0.18 11.45
C GLU A 119 5.92 0.23 11.98
N ALA A 120 7.00 -0.29 11.38
CA ALA A 120 8.36 0.05 11.79
C ALA A 120 8.67 1.55 11.69
N VAL A 121 8.03 2.28 10.77
CA VAL A 121 8.24 3.72 10.57
C VAL A 121 7.28 4.56 11.40
N THR A 122 6.04 4.12 11.54
CA THR A 122 4.95 4.93 12.12
C THR A 122 4.57 4.53 13.54
N GLY A 123 4.92 3.31 13.96
CA GLY A 123 4.42 2.70 15.19
C GLY A 123 2.95 2.28 15.11
N ILE A 124 2.34 2.30 13.92
CA ILE A 124 0.93 1.96 13.71
C ILE A 124 0.86 0.69 12.87
N TYR A 125 0.26 -0.38 13.40
CA TYR A 125 -0.07 -1.56 12.62
C TYR A 125 -1.27 -1.27 11.72
N PRO A 126 -1.13 -1.39 10.37
CA PRO A 126 -2.20 -1.02 9.44
C PRO A 126 -3.26 -2.11 9.35
N GLU A 127 -4.40 -1.91 9.96
CA GLU A 127 -5.54 -2.82 9.93
C GLU A 127 -6.85 -2.04 9.70
N PRO A 128 -7.78 -2.60 8.89
CA PRO A 128 -7.72 -3.85 8.13
C PRO A 128 -6.83 -3.78 6.90
N MET A 129 -6.51 -4.93 6.29
CA MET A 129 -5.81 -4.96 5.00
C MET A 129 -6.50 -4.06 3.99
N GLY A 130 -5.71 -3.26 3.26
CA GLY A 130 -6.22 -2.29 2.30
C GLY A 130 -6.60 -0.93 2.90
N VAL A 131 -6.37 -0.72 4.21
CA VAL A 131 -6.52 0.60 4.83
C VAL A 131 -5.61 1.62 4.14
N LEU A 132 -6.14 2.82 3.91
CA LEU A 132 -5.38 3.94 3.35
C LEU A 132 -5.02 4.91 4.47
N PHE A 133 -3.76 5.34 4.51
CA PHE A 133 -3.30 6.41 5.38
C PHE A 133 -3.04 7.67 4.57
N ILE A 134 -3.54 8.78 5.04
CA ILE A 134 -3.29 10.10 4.43
C ILE A 134 -2.09 10.71 5.13
N ILE A 135 -1.02 10.92 4.37
CA ILE A 135 0.27 11.37 4.87
C ILE A 135 0.60 12.72 4.25
N LYS A 136 0.98 13.67 5.10
CA LYS A 136 1.48 14.98 4.68
C LYS A 136 2.99 15.05 4.90
N PRO A 137 3.81 15.02 3.83
CA PRO A 137 5.24 15.22 3.93
C PRO A 137 5.59 16.58 4.53
N LYS A 138 6.64 16.65 5.33
CA LYS A 138 7.21 17.89 5.88
C LYS A 138 8.64 18.16 5.37
N GLY A 139 9.16 17.26 4.53
CA GLY A 139 10.56 17.27 4.13
C GLY A 139 11.48 16.79 5.24
N SER A 140 12.79 16.76 4.99
CA SER A 140 13.82 16.42 5.98
C SER A 140 13.56 15.13 6.78
N LYS A 141 13.01 14.11 6.11
CA LYS A 141 12.65 12.82 6.72
C LYS A 141 11.57 12.93 7.81
N ASP A 142 10.64 13.88 7.67
CA ASP A 142 9.51 14.06 8.57
C ASP A 142 8.18 14.11 7.80
N PHE A 143 7.11 13.67 8.44
CA PHE A 143 5.76 13.66 7.91
C PHE A 143 4.72 13.67 9.03
N ASN A 144 3.48 14.03 8.68
CA ASN A 144 2.31 13.85 9.56
C ASN A 144 1.37 12.82 8.96
N ILE A 145 0.81 11.97 9.80
CA ILE A 145 -0.37 11.17 9.46
C ILE A 145 -1.60 12.02 9.79
N LEU A 146 -2.39 12.34 8.76
CA LEU A 146 -3.59 13.16 8.90
C LEU A 146 -4.83 12.33 9.25
N GLY A 147 -4.82 11.05 8.90
CA GLY A 147 -5.91 10.13 9.17
C GLY A 147 -5.78 8.84 8.37
N SER A 148 -6.77 7.98 8.54
CA SER A 148 -6.90 6.74 7.79
C SER A 148 -8.33 6.58 7.25
N ILE A 149 -8.46 5.84 6.16
CA ILE A 149 -9.73 5.51 5.53
C ILE A 149 -9.80 4.00 5.39
N HIS A 150 -10.82 3.39 5.95
CA HIS A 150 -11.05 1.96 5.81
C HIS A 150 -11.62 1.65 4.42
N PRO A 151 -11.22 0.56 3.77
CA PRO A 151 -11.72 0.19 2.45
C PRO A 151 -13.25 0.15 2.36
N GLN A 152 -13.90 -0.36 3.41
CA GLN A 152 -15.35 -0.45 3.47
C GLN A 152 -16.06 0.91 3.50
N ASP A 153 -15.43 1.94 4.05
CA ASP A 153 -16.02 3.28 4.09
C ASP A 153 -15.93 3.95 2.72
N LEU A 154 -14.80 3.76 2.01
CA LEU A 154 -14.68 4.18 0.62
C LEU A 154 -15.73 3.52 -0.29
N ILE A 155 -15.99 2.24 -0.07
CA ILE A 155 -16.95 1.46 -0.87
C ILE A 155 -18.39 1.95 -0.60
N LYS A 156 -18.75 2.25 0.64
CA LYS A 156 -20.07 2.80 1.01
C LYS A 156 -20.34 4.17 0.39
N LEU A 157 -19.32 5.00 0.25
CA LEU A 157 -19.46 6.30 -0.40
C LEU A 157 -19.91 6.18 -1.87
N GLN A 158 -19.55 5.09 -2.55
CA GLN A 158 -19.99 4.83 -3.93
C GLN A 158 -21.49 4.54 -4.01
N SER A 159 -22.05 3.81 -3.04
CA SER A 159 -23.47 3.43 -3.03
C SER A 159 -24.40 4.62 -2.75
N ASN A 160 -23.92 5.67 -2.09
CA ASN A 160 -24.70 6.86 -1.74
C ASN A 160 -24.59 7.99 -2.78
N GLY A 161 -23.64 7.92 -3.70
CA GLY A 161 -23.44 8.90 -4.79
C GLY A 161 -24.29 8.67 -6.04
N GLY A 162 -25.04 7.59 -6.11
CA GLY A 162 -25.81 7.15 -7.28
C GLY A 162 -27.19 7.79 -7.46
N THR A 163 -27.54 8.81 -6.69
CA THR A 163 -28.86 9.46 -6.81
C THR A 163 -28.71 10.98 -6.95
N LYS A 164 -28.19 11.41 -8.09
CA LYS A 164 -28.49 12.73 -8.63
C LYS A 164 -29.11 12.50 -10.00
N GLN A 165 -30.44 12.53 -10.03
CA GLN A 165 -31.25 12.77 -11.22
C GLN A 165 -31.07 14.21 -11.69
#